data_ef94e689691b87fccf2805dffcf59022
#
_entry.id   ef94e689691b87fccf2805dffcf59022
#
_cell.length_a   1.000
_cell.length_b   1.000
_cell.length_c   1.000
_cell.angle_alpha   90.00
_cell.angle_beta   90.00
_cell.angle_gamma   90.00
#
_symmetry.space_group_name_H-M   'P 1'
#
loop_
_entity.id
_entity.type
_entity.pdbx_description
1 polymer ?
#
loop_
_entity_poly.entity_id
_entity_poly.type
_entity_poly.pdbx_seq_one_letter_code
_entity_poly.pdbx_strand_id
1 'polypeptide(L)'
;MPIIKKILLFSFIVLISSISKTFAEDLKKVGKYKDWEVMVMTEASGKVCFAQSIPVLQAPKKNKRDARLFVTFRPGEKISNEISATAGYEFNKNNSVLATSGNNKFKFDIKQQGFAWMTSNKKENIMVKVMKKGSRIM
;
A
#
# COMPACT_ATOMS: atom_id res chain seq x y z
N MET A 1 23.57 49.54 -22.56
CA MET A 1 22.31 48.89 -22.10
C MET A 1 22.55 47.61 -21.28
N PRO A 2 23.51 47.51 -20.38
CA PRO A 2 23.73 46.28 -19.60
C PRO A 2 22.74 46.11 -18.42
N ILE A 3 22.09 47.19 -17.98
CA ILE A 3 21.21 47.19 -16.81
C ILE A 3 19.89 46.48 -17.11
N ILE A 4 19.33 46.67 -18.29
CA ILE A 4 18.05 46.07 -18.71
C ILE A 4 18.17 44.55 -18.84
N LYS A 5 19.30 44.03 -19.32
CA LYS A 5 19.58 42.60 -19.40
C LYS A 5 19.68 41.94 -18.01
N LYS A 6 20.24 42.64 -17.02
CA LYS A 6 20.34 42.14 -15.65
C LYS A 6 18.99 42.12 -14.94
N ILE A 7 18.12 43.09 -15.20
CA ILE A 7 16.77 43.13 -14.63
C ILE A 7 15.89 42.03 -15.23
N LEU A 8 16.00 41.74 -16.52
CA LEU A 8 15.29 40.64 -17.17
C LEU A 8 15.74 39.26 -16.65
N LEU A 9 17.05 39.10 -16.37
CA LEU A 9 17.57 37.83 -15.82
C LEU A 9 17.12 37.62 -14.38
N PHE A 10 17.02 38.69 -13.59
CA PHE A 10 16.57 38.62 -12.19
C PHE A 10 15.05 38.34 -12.09
N SER A 11 14.26 38.91 -13.03
CA SER A 11 12.81 38.66 -13.10
C SER A 11 12.48 37.21 -13.49
N PHE A 12 13.35 36.54 -14.27
CA PHE A 12 13.14 35.16 -14.69
C PHE A 12 13.44 34.14 -13.58
N ILE A 13 14.34 34.48 -12.64
CA ILE A 13 14.70 33.60 -11.51
C ILE A 13 13.61 33.61 -10.44
N VAL A 14 12.85 34.68 -10.28
CA VAL A 14 11.76 34.79 -9.30
C VAL A 14 10.52 33.98 -9.70
N LEU A 15 10.36 33.67 -11.00
CA LEU A 15 9.18 32.93 -11.48
C LEU A 15 9.26 31.40 -11.30
N ILE A 16 10.41 30.85 -10.88
CA ILE A 16 10.63 29.39 -10.74
C ILE A 16 10.39 28.92 -9.29
N SER A 17 10.01 29.80 -8.39
CA SER A 17 9.54 29.42 -7.05
C SER A 17 8.09 28.91 -7.12
N SER A 18 7.80 27.99 -8.04
CA SER A 18 6.56 27.23 -8.05
C SER A 18 6.58 26.33 -6.83
N ILE A 19 5.90 26.75 -5.79
CA ILE A 19 5.67 26.06 -4.55
C ILE A 19 5.03 24.73 -4.89
N SER A 20 5.83 23.69 -4.97
CA SER A 20 5.33 22.32 -4.92
C SER A 20 4.67 22.16 -3.55
N LYS A 21 3.35 22.29 -3.49
CA LYS A 21 2.57 21.84 -2.35
C LYS A 21 2.73 20.33 -2.28
N THR A 22 3.70 19.86 -1.51
CA THR A 22 3.72 18.49 -1.05
C THR A 22 2.50 18.35 -0.16
N PHE A 23 1.46 17.72 -0.69
CA PHE A 23 0.38 17.21 0.15
C PHE A 23 1.01 16.13 1.02
N ALA A 24 1.32 16.46 2.25
CA ALA A 24 1.59 15.47 3.26
C ALA A 24 0.29 14.65 3.40
N GLU A 25 0.34 13.39 2.96
CA GLU A 25 -0.74 12.46 3.17
C GLU A 25 -0.94 12.31 4.69
N ASP A 26 -2.08 12.78 5.19
CA ASP A 26 -2.39 12.71 6.62
C ASP A 26 -2.88 11.29 6.95
N LEU A 27 -1.90 10.39 7.16
CA LEU A 27 -2.16 9.00 7.53
C LEU A 27 -2.61 8.93 8.98
N LYS A 28 -3.87 8.57 9.20
CA LYS A 28 -4.50 8.50 10.52
C LYS A 28 -4.87 7.07 10.88
N LYS A 29 -4.40 6.59 12.01
CA LYS A 29 -4.87 5.34 12.62
C LYS A 29 -6.23 5.58 13.27
N VAL A 30 -7.24 4.82 12.87
CA VAL A 30 -8.62 4.95 13.36
C VAL A 30 -9.07 3.81 14.27
N GLY A 31 -8.33 2.69 14.29
CA GLY A 31 -8.64 1.57 15.18
C GLY A 31 -7.62 0.46 15.17
N LYS A 32 -7.72 -0.41 16.18
CA LYS A 32 -6.97 -1.66 16.28
C LYS A 32 -7.91 -2.77 16.74
N TYR A 33 -7.92 -3.89 16.01
CA TYR A 33 -8.79 -5.04 16.23
C TYR A 33 -7.95 -6.32 16.19
N LYS A 34 -7.54 -6.82 17.35
CA LYS A 34 -6.58 -7.94 17.49
C LYS A 34 -5.28 -7.64 16.74
N ASP A 35 -4.95 -8.40 15.71
CA ASP A 35 -3.73 -8.28 14.90
C ASP A 35 -3.90 -7.34 13.68
N TRP A 36 -5.02 -6.62 13.59
CA TRP A 36 -5.32 -5.68 12.51
C TRP A 36 -5.37 -4.25 13.00
N GLU A 37 -4.75 -3.35 12.26
CA GLU A 37 -4.85 -1.90 12.42
C GLU A 37 -5.58 -1.29 11.23
N VAL A 38 -6.51 -0.39 11.52
CA VAL A 38 -7.28 0.32 10.49
C VAL A 38 -6.73 1.74 10.36
N MET A 39 -6.40 2.09 9.13
CA MET A 39 -5.80 3.37 8.76
C MET A 39 -6.68 4.08 7.74
N VAL A 40 -6.66 5.40 7.77
CA VAL A 40 -7.32 6.26 6.79
C VAL A 40 -6.33 7.33 6.35
N MET A 41 -6.33 7.61 5.06
CA MET A 41 -5.59 8.72 4.45
C MET A 41 -6.42 9.38 3.37
N THR A 42 -6.03 10.58 2.97
CA THR A 42 -6.67 11.30 1.86
C THR A 42 -5.65 11.48 0.75
N GLU A 43 -5.93 10.91 -0.41
CA GLU A 43 -5.17 11.06 -1.65
C GLU A 43 -5.89 12.02 -2.61
N ALA A 44 -5.27 12.33 -3.74
CA ALA A 44 -5.88 13.17 -4.78
C ALA A 44 -7.18 12.57 -5.34
N SER A 45 -7.27 11.23 -5.41
CA SER A 45 -8.45 10.47 -5.85
C SER A 45 -9.55 10.37 -4.78
N GLY A 46 -9.30 10.86 -3.57
CA GLY A 46 -10.24 10.81 -2.45
C GLY A 46 -9.75 10.03 -1.23
N LYS A 47 -10.68 9.67 -0.37
CA LYS A 47 -10.36 8.94 0.85
C LYS A 47 -9.98 7.49 0.57
N VAL A 48 -8.88 7.06 1.17
CA VAL A 48 -8.40 5.67 1.16
C VAL A 48 -8.46 5.12 2.59
N CYS A 49 -9.08 3.97 2.75
CA CYS A 49 -9.13 3.24 4.01
C CYS A 49 -8.45 1.89 3.81
N PHE A 50 -7.61 1.48 4.73
CA PHE A 50 -7.04 0.14 4.69
C PHE A 50 -6.88 -0.46 6.07
N ALA A 51 -7.01 -1.77 6.13
CA ALA A 51 -6.62 -2.57 7.28
C ALA A 51 -5.27 -3.22 6.99
N GLN A 52 -4.35 -3.18 7.94
CA GLN A 52 -3.06 -3.87 7.87
C GLN A 52 -2.89 -4.85 9.01
N SER A 53 -2.23 -5.96 8.74
CA SER A 53 -1.82 -6.93 9.75
C SER A 53 -0.33 -7.21 9.64
N ILE A 54 0.37 -7.17 10.77
CA ILE A 54 1.78 -7.51 10.90
C ILE A 54 1.87 -8.97 11.32
N PRO A 55 2.72 -9.81 10.68
CA PRO A 55 2.84 -11.21 11.05
C PRO A 55 3.28 -11.39 12.50
N VAL A 56 2.59 -12.22 13.24
CA VAL A 56 2.97 -12.65 14.61
C VAL A 56 4.11 -13.67 14.58
N LEU A 57 4.27 -14.38 13.46
CA LEU A 57 5.35 -15.33 13.22
C LEU A 57 5.99 -15.07 11.85
N GLN A 58 7.31 -15.10 11.81
CA GLN A 58 8.09 -14.99 10.58
C GLN A 58 9.21 -16.05 10.54
N ALA A 59 9.48 -16.59 9.38
CA ALA A 59 10.60 -17.49 9.14
C ALA A 59 11.53 -16.89 8.07
N PRO A 60 12.85 -16.95 8.23
CA PRO A 60 13.59 -17.39 9.40
C PRO A 60 13.47 -16.39 10.57
N LYS A 61 13.41 -16.90 11.80
CA LYS A 61 13.21 -16.09 13.03
C LYS A 61 14.29 -15.02 13.25
N LYS A 62 15.51 -15.27 12.77
CA LYS A 62 16.67 -14.38 12.95
C LYS A 62 16.55 -13.06 12.17
N ASN A 63 15.80 -13.04 11.08
CA ASN A 63 15.68 -11.88 10.19
C ASN A 63 14.25 -11.34 10.24
N LYS A 64 13.94 -10.52 11.23
CA LYS A 64 12.67 -9.79 11.24
C LYS A 64 12.61 -8.88 10.03
N ARG A 65 11.49 -8.93 9.32
CA ARG A 65 11.21 -8.12 8.13
C ARG A 65 9.96 -7.30 8.36
N ASP A 66 9.85 -6.19 7.69
CA ASP A 66 8.63 -5.36 7.69
C ASP A 66 7.58 -5.95 6.74
N ALA A 67 7.17 -7.19 7.04
CA ALA A 67 6.13 -7.88 6.29
C ALA A 67 4.75 -7.43 6.76
N ARG A 68 3.82 -7.26 5.82
CA ARG A 68 2.44 -6.84 6.11
C ARG A 68 1.47 -7.42 5.09
N LEU A 69 0.24 -7.62 5.52
CA LEU A 69 -0.91 -7.92 4.68
C LEU A 69 -1.88 -6.75 4.77
N PHE A 70 -2.41 -6.33 3.62
CA PHE A 70 -3.34 -5.21 3.53
C PHE A 70 -4.66 -5.63 2.89
N VAL A 71 -5.73 -5.00 3.37
CA VAL A 71 -7.04 -4.97 2.69
C VAL A 71 -7.42 -3.51 2.50
N THR A 72 -7.51 -3.06 1.26
CA THR A 72 -7.62 -1.64 0.91
C THR A 72 -8.94 -1.33 0.22
N PHE A 73 -9.50 -0.17 0.54
CA PHE A 73 -10.72 0.39 -0.02
C PHE A 73 -10.42 1.78 -0.58
N ARG A 74 -10.65 1.99 -1.87
CA ARG A 74 -10.57 3.28 -2.56
C ARG A 74 -11.90 3.59 -3.25
N PRO A 75 -12.89 4.14 -2.53
CA PRO A 75 -14.23 4.38 -3.11
C PRO A 75 -14.19 5.30 -4.33
N GLY A 76 -13.32 6.31 -4.35
CA GLY A 76 -13.15 7.22 -5.49
C GLY A 76 -12.69 6.52 -6.77
N GLU A 77 -12.02 5.37 -6.65
CA GLU A 77 -11.55 4.54 -7.77
C GLU A 77 -12.44 3.30 -7.97
N LYS A 78 -13.54 3.17 -7.23
CA LYS A 78 -14.43 2.00 -7.21
C LYS A 78 -13.72 0.70 -6.83
N ILE A 79 -12.64 0.79 -6.05
CA ILE A 79 -11.88 -0.35 -5.54
C ILE A 79 -12.39 -0.72 -4.16
N SER A 80 -12.75 -1.99 -4.00
CA SER A 80 -13.14 -2.57 -2.72
C SER A 80 -12.42 -3.91 -2.51
N ASN A 81 -11.97 -4.14 -1.27
CA ASN A 81 -11.29 -5.38 -0.87
C ASN A 81 -10.01 -5.71 -1.67
N GLU A 82 -9.30 -4.71 -2.19
CA GLU A 82 -7.99 -4.94 -2.81
C GLU A 82 -7.04 -5.54 -1.77
N ILE A 83 -6.46 -6.70 -2.09
CA ILE A 83 -5.55 -7.40 -1.21
C ILE A 83 -4.12 -7.29 -1.74
N SER A 84 -3.24 -6.79 -0.89
CA SER A 84 -1.81 -6.72 -1.17
C SER A 84 -0.98 -7.20 0.03
N ALA A 85 0.24 -7.61 -0.24
CA ALA A 85 1.18 -8.04 0.76
C ALA A 85 2.58 -7.52 0.44
N THR A 86 3.36 -7.22 1.48
CA THR A 86 4.80 -7.02 1.38
C THR A 86 5.52 -7.99 2.30
N ALA A 87 6.71 -8.42 1.88
CA ALA A 87 7.59 -9.22 2.72
C ALA A 87 8.70 -8.39 3.37
N GLY A 88 8.72 -7.06 3.11
CA GLY A 88 9.79 -6.16 3.53
C GLY A 88 11.05 -6.25 2.66
N TYR A 89 10.94 -6.87 1.49
CA TYR A 89 11.97 -6.95 0.45
C TYR A 89 11.33 -7.16 -0.93
N GLU A 90 12.10 -6.97 -1.99
CA GLU A 90 11.64 -7.21 -3.36
C GLU A 90 11.38 -8.70 -3.61
N PHE A 91 10.18 -9.02 -4.12
CA PHE A 91 9.84 -10.38 -4.49
C PHE A 91 10.59 -10.82 -5.75
N ASN A 92 11.11 -12.04 -5.74
CA ASN A 92 11.66 -12.65 -6.94
C ASN A 92 10.54 -12.82 -7.99
N LYS A 93 10.78 -12.34 -9.21
CA LYS A 93 9.79 -12.38 -10.30
C LYS A 93 9.39 -13.81 -10.67
N ASN A 94 10.29 -14.77 -10.53
CA ASN A 94 10.07 -16.16 -10.92
C ASN A 94 9.34 -16.99 -9.84
N ASN A 95 9.32 -16.53 -8.59
CA ASN A 95 8.69 -17.25 -7.49
C ASN A 95 7.23 -16.84 -7.32
N SER A 96 6.36 -17.79 -7.02
CA SER A 96 4.96 -17.50 -6.67
C SER A 96 4.88 -16.91 -5.25
N VAL A 97 4.05 -15.88 -5.08
CA VAL A 97 3.63 -15.39 -3.77
C VAL A 97 2.25 -15.97 -3.48
N LEU A 98 2.15 -16.73 -2.41
CA LEU A 98 0.94 -17.45 -2.03
C LEU A 98 0.55 -17.11 -0.60
N ALA A 99 -0.75 -16.99 -0.36
CA ALA A 99 -1.33 -17.00 0.96
C ALA A 99 -2.21 -18.24 1.14
N THR A 100 -2.20 -18.81 2.34
CA THR A 100 -3.03 -19.96 2.67
C THR A 100 -3.81 -19.73 3.95
N SER A 101 -5.05 -20.24 3.98
CA SER A 101 -5.88 -20.26 5.18
C SER A 101 -6.71 -21.55 5.17
N GLY A 102 -6.40 -22.49 6.07
CA GLY A 102 -6.92 -23.85 6.00
C GLY A 102 -6.61 -24.48 4.65
N ASN A 103 -7.61 -25.00 3.96
CA ASN A 103 -7.47 -25.61 2.64
C ASN A 103 -7.50 -24.60 1.47
N ASN A 104 -7.70 -23.31 1.76
CA ASN A 104 -7.77 -22.29 0.72
C ASN A 104 -6.37 -21.76 0.39
N LYS A 105 -6.10 -21.59 -0.93
CA LYS A 105 -4.86 -21.03 -1.46
C LYS A 105 -5.19 -19.83 -2.35
N PHE A 106 -4.46 -18.74 -2.15
CA PHE A 106 -4.60 -17.50 -2.89
C PHE A 106 -3.26 -17.12 -3.48
N LYS A 107 -3.24 -16.82 -4.78
CA LYS A 107 -2.04 -16.42 -5.50
C LYS A 107 -2.05 -14.90 -5.71
N PHE A 108 -0.93 -14.28 -5.43
CA PHE A 108 -0.66 -12.88 -5.75
C PHE A 108 0.08 -12.83 -7.09
N ASP A 109 -0.59 -12.37 -8.11
CA ASP A 109 -0.14 -12.49 -9.50
C ASP A 109 0.77 -11.33 -9.94
N ILE A 110 0.57 -10.14 -9.38
CA ILE A 110 1.38 -8.95 -9.67
C ILE A 110 2.40 -8.76 -8.57
N LYS A 111 3.66 -8.52 -8.95
CA LYS A 111 4.76 -8.18 -8.03
C LYS A 111 5.47 -6.94 -8.53
N GLN A 112 5.50 -5.90 -7.72
CA GLN A 112 6.12 -4.63 -8.06
C GLN A 112 6.51 -3.87 -6.80
N GLN A 113 7.69 -3.26 -6.80
CA GLN A 113 8.16 -2.37 -5.73
C GLN A 113 8.04 -2.96 -4.31
N GLY A 114 8.38 -4.24 -4.15
CA GLY A 114 8.33 -4.93 -2.86
C GLY A 114 6.93 -5.34 -2.40
N PHE A 115 5.92 -5.12 -3.24
CA PHE A 115 4.54 -5.55 -2.99
C PHE A 115 4.09 -6.63 -3.96
N ALA A 116 3.11 -7.40 -3.53
CA ALA A 116 2.39 -8.37 -4.35
C ALA A 116 0.87 -8.15 -4.22
N TRP A 117 0.14 -8.22 -5.35
CA TRP A 117 -1.31 -8.03 -5.42
C TRP A 117 -2.00 -9.21 -6.08
N MET A 118 -3.25 -9.39 -5.75
CA MET A 118 -4.17 -10.25 -6.48
C MET A 118 -4.77 -9.48 -7.67
N THR A 119 -5.05 -10.17 -8.79
CA THR A 119 -5.64 -9.56 -10.00
C THR A 119 -7.15 -9.75 -10.10
N SER A 120 -7.73 -10.57 -9.23
CA SER A 120 -9.14 -10.94 -9.29
C SER A 120 -9.93 -10.47 -8.10
N ASN A 121 -10.76 -9.46 -8.28
CA ASN A 121 -11.66 -8.95 -7.24
C ASN A 121 -12.57 -10.05 -6.67
N LYS A 122 -12.99 -11.02 -7.49
CA LYS A 122 -13.73 -12.20 -7.02
C LYS A 122 -12.92 -13.03 -6.02
N LYS A 123 -11.63 -13.27 -6.30
CA LYS A 123 -10.74 -14.02 -5.39
C LYS A 123 -10.43 -13.23 -4.14
N GLU A 124 -10.24 -11.92 -4.24
CA GLU A 124 -10.08 -11.01 -3.10
C GLU A 124 -11.28 -11.08 -2.16
N ASN A 125 -12.48 -10.99 -2.70
CA ASN A 125 -13.73 -11.13 -1.93
C ASN A 125 -13.85 -12.50 -1.24
N ILE A 126 -13.42 -13.58 -1.89
CA ILE A 126 -13.37 -14.91 -1.28
C ILE A 126 -12.33 -14.93 -0.14
N MET A 127 -11.14 -14.37 -0.36
CA MET A 127 -10.09 -14.31 0.65
C MET A 127 -10.54 -13.53 1.88
N VAL A 128 -11.20 -12.38 1.71
CA VAL A 128 -11.78 -11.61 2.83
C VAL A 128 -12.80 -12.45 3.62
N LYS A 129 -13.68 -13.18 2.94
CA LYS A 129 -14.64 -14.08 3.61
C LYS A 129 -13.96 -15.20 4.38
N VAL A 130 -12.91 -15.79 3.81
CA VAL A 130 -12.10 -16.84 4.46
C VAL A 130 -11.38 -16.28 5.68
N MET A 131 -10.76 -15.10 5.58
CA MET A 131 -10.09 -14.44 6.72
C MET A 131 -11.06 -14.10 7.85
N LYS A 132 -12.30 -13.71 7.56
CA LYS A 132 -13.32 -13.43 8.58
C LYS A 132 -13.76 -14.68 9.37
N LYS A 133 -13.67 -15.86 8.76
CA LYS A 133 -14.07 -17.14 9.38
C LYS A 133 -12.89 -17.91 9.94
N GLY A 134 -11.71 -17.72 9.38
CA GLY A 134 -10.49 -18.43 9.73
C GLY A 134 -9.76 -17.79 10.91
N SER A 135 -8.85 -18.58 11.51
CA SER A 135 -8.00 -18.14 12.63
C SER A 135 -6.59 -17.74 12.21
N ARG A 136 -6.17 -18.12 10.99
CA ARG A 136 -4.80 -17.93 10.51
C ARG A 136 -4.74 -17.72 9.01
N ILE A 137 -3.83 -16.84 8.62
CA ILE A 137 -3.35 -16.73 7.23
C ILE A 137 -1.83 -16.85 7.23
N MET A 138 -1.29 -17.57 6.26
CA MET A 138 0.15 -17.80 6.10
C MET A 138 0.57 -17.45 4.68
#